data_c52bd9dc285d1d9b73d711f0ccfb0743
#
_entry.id   c52bd9dc285d1d9b73d711f0ccfb0743
#
_cell.length_a   1.000
_cell.length_b   1.000
_cell.length_c   1.000
_cell.angle_alpha   90.00
_cell.angle_beta   90.00
_cell.angle_gamma   90.00
#
_symmetry.space_group_name_H-M   'P 1'
#
loop_
_entity.id
_entity.type
_entity.pdbx_description
1 polymer ?
#
loop_
_entity_poly.entity_id
_entity_poly.type
_entity_poly.pdbx_seq_one_letter_code
_entity_poly.pdbx_strand_id
1 'polypeptide(L)'
;MINLAVLGNPIAHSRSPEIHGLFAQQFGMALDYQKVLVSEHGLAEAVAELVRQGVRGCNITVPFKSQARALCDEVKGDAIGLGVINTLDFTPNGTVYGYNTDAQGLITDLKDHREQSIQDRRVLLIGAGGAAQGVVPALLREGPETLHVWNRKPQRAE
;
A
#
# COMPACT_ATOMS: atom_id res chain seq x y z
N MET A 1 -10.80 -19.95 8.12
CA MET A 1 -9.56 -19.19 8.37
C MET A 1 -9.27 -18.37 7.13
N ILE A 2 -8.96 -17.10 7.29
CA ILE A 2 -8.61 -16.19 6.17
C ILE A 2 -7.09 -16.20 6.04
N ASN A 3 -6.58 -16.44 4.83
CA ASN A 3 -5.15 -16.45 4.55
C ASN A 3 -4.78 -15.17 3.79
N LEU A 4 -3.85 -14.38 4.35
CA LEU A 4 -3.33 -13.15 3.77
C LEU A 4 -1.81 -13.15 3.77
N ALA A 5 -1.20 -12.20 3.06
CA ALA A 5 0.24 -12.06 3.00
C ALA A 5 0.70 -10.59 2.91
N VAL A 6 1.96 -10.35 3.19
CA VAL A 6 2.67 -9.13 2.79
C VAL A 6 3.93 -9.49 1.99
N LEU A 7 4.10 -8.86 0.83
CA LEU A 7 5.21 -9.09 -0.09
C LEU A 7 6.14 -7.88 -0.12
N GLY A 8 7.43 -8.12 -0.01
CA GLY A 8 8.44 -7.05 -0.05
C GLY A 8 9.86 -7.57 -0.05
N ASN A 9 10.84 -6.64 -0.16
CA ASN A 9 12.26 -6.94 -0.02
C ASN A 9 13.04 -5.68 0.44
N PRO A 10 13.57 -5.68 1.67
CA PRO A 10 13.46 -6.70 2.71
C PRO A 10 12.06 -6.73 3.36
N ILE A 11 11.65 -7.87 3.93
CA ILE A 11 10.32 -8.03 4.53
C ILE A 11 10.34 -8.50 5.99
N ALA A 12 11.49 -8.95 6.48
CA ALA A 12 11.60 -9.54 7.82
C ALA A 12 11.11 -8.62 8.95
N HIS A 13 11.32 -7.32 8.81
CA HIS A 13 10.95 -6.30 9.80
C HIS A 13 9.46 -5.87 9.74
N SER A 14 8.68 -6.36 8.76
CA SER A 14 7.27 -6.00 8.65
C SER A 14 6.48 -6.43 9.89
N ARG A 15 5.67 -5.52 10.42
CA ARG A 15 4.76 -5.79 11.54
C ARG A 15 3.32 -6.08 11.09
N SER A 16 3.08 -6.17 9.78
CA SER A 16 1.74 -6.43 9.25
C SER A 16 1.09 -7.70 9.83
N PRO A 17 1.79 -8.85 9.97
CA PRO A 17 1.17 -10.03 10.58
C PRO A 17 0.68 -9.79 12.01
N GLU A 18 1.48 -9.08 12.81
CA GLU A 18 1.13 -8.75 14.20
C GLU A 18 -0.10 -7.82 14.26
N ILE A 19 -0.09 -6.73 13.46
CA ILE A 19 -1.16 -5.74 13.42
C ILE A 19 -2.47 -6.37 12.94
N HIS A 20 -2.44 -7.09 11.82
CA HIS A 20 -3.64 -7.76 11.29
C HIS A 20 -4.12 -8.90 12.18
N GLY A 21 -3.22 -9.58 12.90
CA GLY A 21 -3.58 -10.55 13.92
C GLY A 21 -4.38 -9.93 15.06
N LEU A 22 -3.98 -8.75 15.55
CA LEU A 22 -4.72 -8.00 16.55
C LEU A 22 -6.10 -7.55 16.05
N PHE A 23 -6.19 -7.08 14.80
CA PHE A 23 -7.47 -6.75 14.18
C PHE A 23 -8.38 -7.98 14.08
N ALA A 24 -7.85 -9.11 13.61
CA ALA A 24 -8.61 -10.35 13.50
C ALA A 24 -9.15 -10.80 14.87
N GLN A 25 -8.33 -10.72 15.92
CA GLN A 25 -8.73 -11.03 17.28
C GLN A 25 -9.88 -10.10 17.75
N GLN A 26 -9.79 -8.80 17.48
CA GLN A 26 -10.83 -7.83 17.86
C GLN A 26 -12.18 -8.14 17.20
N PHE A 27 -12.18 -8.67 15.98
CA PHE A 27 -13.39 -9.02 15.23
C PHE A 27 -13.77 -10.51 15.34
N GLY A 28 -13.10 -11.29 16.18
CA GLY A 28 -13.38 -12.72 16.33
C GLY A 28 -13.10 -13.55 15.07
N MET A 29 -12.17 -13.10 14.23
CA MET A 29 -11.83 -13.74 12.96
C MET A 29 -10.60 -14.62 13.09
N ALA A 30 -10.61 -15.80 12.45
CA ALA A 30 -9.41 -16.62 12.32
C ALA A 30 -8.61 -16.19 11.11
N LEU A 31 -7.37 -15.71 11.32
CA LEU A 31 -6.47 -15.19 10.32
C LEU A 31 -5.11 -15.90 10.35
N ASP A 32 -4.61 -16.25 9.18
CA ASP A 32 -3.19 -16.50 8.93
C ASP A 32 -2.63 -15.39 8.03
N TYR A 33 -1.58 -14.72 8.50
CA TYR A 33 -0.98 -13.61 7.77
C TYR A 33 0.53 -13.81 7.67
N GLN A 34 1.03 -14.14 6.49
CA GLN A 34 2.44 -14.49 6.26
C GLN A 34 3.25 -13.35 5.65
N LYS A 35 4.58 -13.40 5.88
CA LYS A 35 5.57 -12.55 5.20
C LYS A 35 6.17 -13.33 4.04
N VAL A 36 6.21 -12.73 2.85
CA VAL A 36 6.80 -13.32 1.65
C VAL A 36 7.96 -12.46 1.16
N LEU A 37 9.16 -12.99 1.25
CA LEU A 37 10.34 -12.36 0.66
C LEU A 37 10.31 -12.59 -0.86
N VAL A 38 10.32 -11.50 -1.62
CA VAL A 38 10.24 -11.53 -3.07
C VAL A 38 11.58 -11.12 -3.68
N SER A 39 12.08 -11.87 -4.67
CA SER A 39 13.25 -11.46 -5.45
C SER A 39 12.91 -10.26 -6.35
N GLU A 40 13.93 -9.54 -6.81
CA GLU A 40 13.76 -8.28 -7.57
C GLU A 40 12.80 -8.40 -8.75
N HIS A 41 12.75 -9.56 -9.42
CA HIS A 41 11.90 -9.82 -10.59
C HIS A 41 10.81 -10.88 -10.33
N GLY A 42 10.64 -11.33 -9.08
CA GLY A 42 9.79 -12.47 -8.72
C GLY A 42 8.36 -12.11 -8.30
N LEU A 43 7.92 -10.85 -8.41
CA LEU A 43 6.62 -10.44 -7.87
C LEU A 43 5.45 -11.18 -8.51
N ALA A 44 5.42 -11.29 -9.83
CA ALA A 44 4.32 -11.93 -10.55
C ALA A 44 4.20 -13.42 -10.18
N GLU A 45 5.34 -14.12 -10.09
CA GLU A 45 5.38 -15.52 -9.72
C GLU A 45 4.95 -15.74 -8.25
N ALA A 46 5.42 -14.88 -7.34
CA ALA A 46 5.02 -14.93 -5.94
C ALA A 46 3.51 -14.70 -5.76
N VAL A 47 2.93 -13.76 -6.48
CA VAL A 47 1.48 -13.50 -6.47
C VAL A 47 0.71 -14.68 -7.05
N ALA A 48 1.15 -15.26 -8.17
CA ALA A 48 0.52 -16.43 -8.76
C ALA A 48 0.55 -17.65 -7.82
N GLU A 49 1.65 -17.83 -7.08
CA GLU A 49 1.76 -18.87 -6.07
C GLU A 49 0.77 -18.68 -4.91
N LEU A 50 0.65 -17.46 -4.39
CA LEU A 50 -0.32 -17.13 -3.34
C LEU A 50 -1.77 -17.43 -3.77
N VAL A 51 -2.12 -17.08 -5.02
CA VAL A 51 -3.44 -17.40 -5.58
C VAL A 51 -3.66 -18.92 -5.63
N ARG A 52 -2.66 -19.70 -6.07
CA ARG A 52 -2.74 -21.18 -6.10
C ARG A 52 -2.89 -21.79 -4.70
N GLN A 53 -2.31 -21.16 -3.69
CA GLN A 53 -2.43 -21.55 -2.27
C GLN A 53 -3.76 -21.16 -1.63
N GLY A 54 -4.65 -20.47 -2.35
CA GLY A 54 -5.94 -20.02 -1.84
C GLY A 54 -5.83 -18.81 -0.90
N VAL A 55 -4.75 -18.05 -0.98
CA VAL A 55 -4.63 -16.77 -0.26
C VAL A 55 -5.65 -15.78 -0.83
N ARG A 56 -6.35 -15.08 0.06
CA ARG A 56 -7.46 -14.19 -0.31
C ARG A 56 -6.98 -12.83 -0.84
N GLY A 57 -5.80 -12.41 -0.45
CA GLY A 57 -5.21 -11.13 -0.87
C GLY A 57 -3.88 -10.87 -0.19
N CYS A 58 -3.20 -9.83 -0.63
CA CYS A 58 -1.91 -9.47 -0.05
C CYS A 58 -1.65 -7.97 -0.04
N ASN A 59 -0.83 -7.53 0.90
CA ASN A 59 -0.22 -6.21 0.85
C ASN A 59 1.10 -6.24 0.09
N ILE A 60 1.37 -5.17 -0.63
CA ILE A 60 2.61 -4.97 -1.36
C ILE A 60 3.37 -3.80 -0.73
N THR A 61 4.65 -4.04 -0.40
CA THR A 61 5.52 -2.98 0.10
C THR A 61 6.76 -2.79 -0.77
N VAL A 62 7.74 -2.07 -0.27
CA VAL A 62 8.98 -1.72 -0.98
C VAL A 62 9.68 -2.99 -1.51
N PRO A 63 10.18 -2.97 -2.75
CA PRO A 63 10.14 -1.90 -3.75
C PRO A 63 9.02 -2.07 -4.81
N PHE A 64 8.03 -2.92 -4.56
CA PHE A 64 7.18 -3.54 -5.59
C PHE A 64 5.86 -2.79 -5.88
N LYS A 65 5.53 -1.70 -5.16
CA LYS A 65 4.22 -1.02 -5.32
C LYS A 65 3.91 -0.57 -6.76
N SER A 66 4.91 -0.11 -7.50
CA SER A 66 4.74 0.26 -8.92
C SER A 66 4.56 -0.96 -9.83
N GLN A 67 5.29 -2.05 -9.55
CA GLN A 67 5.18 -3.29 -10.32
C GLN A 67 3.82 -3.97 -10.12
N ALA A 68 3.25 -3.86 -8.92
CA ALA A 68 1.97 -4.47 -8.58
C ALA A 68 0.81 -3.97 -9.44
N ARG A 69 0.90 -2.75 -10.00
CA ARG A 69 -0.13 -2.22 -10.92
C ARG A 69 -0.35 -3.12 -12.14
N ALA A 70 0.72 -3.69 -12.68
CA ALA A 70 0.65 -4.58 -13.85
C ALA A 70 -0.02 -5.93 -13.56
N LEU A 71 -0.20 -6.29 -12.30
CA LEU A 71 -0.83 -7.54 -11.87
C LEU A 71 -2.33 -7.40 -11.62
N CYS A 72 -2.87 -6.18 -11.69
CA CYS A 72 -4.28 -5.91 -11.44
C CYS A 72 -5.08 -5.96 -12.73
N ASP A 73 -6.16 -6.71 -12.73
CA ASP A 73 -7.19 -6.64 -13.80
C ASP A 73 -7.93 -5.32 -13.71
N GLU A 74 -8.27 -4.90 -12.49
CA GLU A 74 -8.92 -3.62 -12.22
C GLU A 74 -8.28 -2.90 -11.03
N VAL A 75 -8.23 -1.58 -11.09
CA VAL A 75 -7.81 -0.71 -9.98
C VAL A 75 -9.01 0.01 -9.41
N LYS A 76 -9.13 0.05 -8.10
CA LYS A 76 -10.29 0.59 -7.38
C LYS A 76 -9.93 1.78 -6.50
N GLY A 77 -10.94 2.59 -6.22
CA GLY A 77 -10.87 3.69 -5.26
C GLY A 77 -9.77 4.71 -5.57
N ASP A 78 -9.10 5.19 -4.54
CA ASP A 78 -8.04 6.20 -4.66
C ASP A 78 -6.80 5.73 -5.43
N ALA A 79 -6.66 4.43 -5.71
CA ALA A 79 -5.55 3.90 -6.51
C ALA A 79 -5.69 4.23 -8.00
N ILE A 80 -6.88 4.60 -8.47
CA ILE A 80 -7.13 4.97 -9.88
C ILE A 80 -6.24 6.17 -10.23
N GLY A 81 -5.37 5.98 -11.23
CA GLY A 81 -4.43 7.01 -11.68
C GLY A 81 -3.13 7.15 -10.89
N LEU A 82 -2.96 6.45 -9.75
CA LEU A 82 -1.74 6.58 -8.91
C LEU A 82 -0.52 5.82 -9.46
N GLY A 83 -0.71 4.79 -10.28
CA GLY A 83 0.39 3.95 -10.75
C GLY A 83 1.05 3.07 -9.69
N VAL A 84 0.64 3.16 -8.43
CA VAL A 84 1.18 2.40 -7.28
C VAL A 84 0.08 1.70 -6.51
N ILE A 85 0.28 0.42 -6.22
CA ILE A 85 -0.66 -0.47 -5.52
C ILE A 85 0.01 -0.99 -4.25
N ASN A 86 -0.69 -0.92 -3.13
CA ASN A 86 -0.23 -1.51 -1.87
C ASN A 86 -1.06 -2.71 -1.41
N THR A 87 -2.16 -3.01 -2.09
CA THR A 87 -3.08 -4.09 -1.71
C THR A 87 -3.64 -4.76 -2.96
N LEU A 88 -3.55 -6.07 -3.02
CA LEU A 88 -4.18 -6.92 -4.03
C LEU A 88 -5.25 -7.78 -3.35
N ASP A 89 -6.46 -7.78 -3.92
CA ASP A 89 -7.59 -8.62 -3.52
C ASP A 89 -7.84 -9.67 -4.61
N PHE A 90 -7.75 -10.95 -4.22
CA PHE A 90 -7.93 -12.08 -5.12
C PHE A 90 -9.36 -12.61 -5.01
N THR A 91 -10.15 -12.39 -6.04
CA THR A 91 -11.54 -12.83 -6.04
C THR A 91 -11.67 -14.32 -6.39
N PRO A 92 -12.76 -15.00 -5.98
CA PRO A 92 -12.96 -16.40 -6.31
C PRO A 92 -13.07 -16.71 -7.81
N ASN A 93 -13.44 -15.71 -8.62
CA ASN A 93 -13.51 -15.84 -10.10
C ASN A 93 -12.18 -15.54 -10.79
N GLY A 94 -11.10 -15.33 -10.03
CA GLY A 94 -9.75 -15.09 -10.56
C GLY A 94 -9.42 -13.63 -10.88
N THR A 95 -10.36 -12.69 -10.72
CA THR A 95 -10.08 -11.25 -10.92
C THR A 95 -9.20 -10.72 -9.78
N VAL A 96 -8.17 -9.97 -10.13
CA VAL A 96 -7.27 -9.30 -9.19
C VAL A 96 -7.62 -7.82 -9.12
N TYR A 97 -8.14 -7.37 -8.00
CA TYR A 97 -8.37 -5.95 -7.73
C TYR A 97 -7.16 -5.33 -7.03
N GLY A 98 -6.76 -4.14 -7.50
CA GLY A 98 -5.69 -3.35 -6.90
C GLY A 98 -6.21 -2.13 -6.17
N TYR A 99 -5.66 -1.89 -4.97
CA TYR A 99 -5.98 -0.73 -4.13
C TYR A 99 -4.70 -0.04 -3.66
N ASN A 100 -4.86 1.23 -3.25
CA ASN A 100 -3.85 1.92 -2.47
C ASN A 100 -4.53 2.60 -1.27
N THR A 101 -4.18 2.15 -0.08
CA THR A 101 -4.74 2.63 1.19
C THR A 101 -3.79 3.54 1.95
N ASP A 102 -2.58 3.80 1.43
CA ASP A 102 -1.55 4.61 2.12
C ASP A 102 -2.05 6.03 2.35
N ALA A 103 -2.66 6.63 1.32
CA ALA A 103 -3.16 7.99 1.37
C ALA A 103 -4.26 8.17 2.41
N GLN A 104 -5.28 7.31 2.36
CA GLN A 104 -6.38 7.35 3.32
C GLN A 104 -5.87 7.17 4.75
N GLY A 105 -4.95 6.21 4.96
CA GLY A 105 -4.35 5.97 6.27
C GLY A 105 -3.61 7.19 6.81
N LEU A 106 -2.78 7.84 5.97
CA LEU A 106 -2.05 9.04 6.36
C LEU A 106 -2.99 10.22 6.72
N ILE A 107 -3.98 10.50 5.87
CA ILE A 107 -4.91 11.61 6.09
C ILE A 107 -5.75 11.36 7.35
N THR A 108 -6.24 10.14 7.55
CA THR A 108 -6.97 9.76 8.77
C THR A 108 -6.11 9.94 10.02
N ASP A 109 -4.85 9.47 10.01
CA ASP A 109 -3.96 9.65 11.16
C ASP A 109 -3.71 11.13 11.48
N LEU A 110 -3.47 11.94 10.46
CA LEU A 110 -3.23 13.37 10.66
C LEU A 110 -4.45 14.09 11.20
N LYS A 111 -5.64 13.86 10.65
CA LYS A 111 -6.87 14.56 11.05
C LYS A 111 -7.47 14.03 12.34
N ASP A 112 -7.68 12.72 12.40
CA ASP A 112 -8.52 12.14 13.45
C ASP A 112 -7.71 11.77 14.71
N HIS A 113 -6.44 11.38 14.53
CA HIS A 113 -5.60 10.98 15.65
C HIS A 113 -4.62 12.05 16.12
N ARG A 114 -4.16 12.93 15.21
CA ARG A 114 -3.19 13.99 15.50
C ARG A 114 -3.80 15.37 15.55
N GLU A 115 -5.07 15.52 15.16
CA GLU A 115 -5.77 16.80 15.09
C GLU A 115 -5.00 17.87 14.28
N GLN A 116 -4.26 17.40 13.24
CA GLN A 116 -3.45 18.26 12.37
C GLN A 116 -4.17 18.52 11.05
N SER A 117 -4.45 19.79 10.76
CA SER A 117 -4.93 20.20 9.45
C SER A 117 -3.74 20.44 8.50
N ILE A 118 -3.89 20.02 7.25
CA ILE A 118 -2.97 20.33 6.15
C ILE A 118 -3.43 21.59 5.41
N GLN A 119 -4.71 21.93 5.49
CA GLN A 119 -5.30 23.08 4.80
C GLN A 119 -4.54 24.37 5.15
N ASP A 120 -4.20 25.16 4.13
CA ASP A 120 -3.49 26.42 4.22
C ASP A 120 -2.11 26.30 4.91
N ARG A 121 -1.53 25.10 4.96
CA ARG A 121 -0.19 24.85 5.54
C ARG A 121 0.85 24.66 4.45
N ARG A 122 2.08 25.03 4.77
CA ARG A 122 3.24 24.68 3.95
C ARG A 122 3.73 23.29 4.32
N VAL A 123 3.68 22.36 3.38
CA VAL A 123 4.01 20.94 3.60
C VAL A 123 5.32 20.61 2.90
N LEU A 124 6.24 19.97 3.60
CA LEU A 124 7.44 19.37 3.04
C LEU A 124 7.34 17.85 3.09
N LEU A 125 7.34 17.23 1.91
CA LEU A 125 7.39 15.78 1.75
C LEU A 125 8.84 15.35 1.45
N ILE A 126 9.43 14.54 2.33
CA ILE A 126 10.79 14.02 2.16
C ILE A 126 10.73 12.63 1.58
N GLY A 127 11.16 12.48 0.33
CA GLY A 127 11.13 11.26 -0.46
C GLY A 127 10.16 11.33 -1.63
N ALA A 128 10.51 10.65 -2.75
CA ALA A 128 9.70 10.52 -3.97
C ALA A 128 9.64 9.07 -4.45
N GLY A 129 9.49 8.14 -3.51
CA GLY A 129 9.29 6.72 -3.80
C GLY A 129 7.81 6.35 -3.93
N GLY A 130 7.51 5.05 -4.05
CA GLY A 130 6.14 4.57 -4.22
C GLY A 130 5.17 4.99 -3.10
N ALA A 131 5.65 5.18 -1.86
CA ALA A 131 4.82 5.73 -0.79
C ALA A 131 4.45 7.19 -1.06
N ALA A 132 5.43 8.04 -1.44
CA ALA A 132 5.17 9.44 -1.79
C ALA A 132 4.20 9.54 -2.97
N GLN A 133 4.40 8.77 -4.03
CA GLN A 133 3.50 8.73 -5.18
C GLN A 133 2.06 8.39 -4.77
N GLY A 134 1.90 7.47 -3.82
CA GLY A 134 0.59 7.08 -3.30
C GLY A 134 -0.12 8.17 -2.50
N VAL A 135 0.62 9.05 -1.80
CA VAL A 135 0.01 10.01 -0.86
C VAL A 135 -0.09 11.44 -1.41
N VAL A 136 0.75 11.84 -2.38
CA VAL A 136 0.77 13.21 -2.93
C VAL A 136 -0.59 13.70 -3.41
N PRO A 137 -1.38 12.96 -4.20
CA PRO A 137 -2.69 13.43 -4.65
C PRO A 137 -3.67 13.66 -3.49
N ALA A 138 -3.61 12.85 -2.43
CA ALA A 138 -4.45 13.06 -1.26
C ALA A 138 -4.01 14.30 -0.46
N LEU A 139 -2.71 14.49 -0.27
CA LEU A 139 -2.17 15.70 0.38
C LEU A 139 -2.60 16.98 -0.38
N LEU A 140 -2.58 16.96 -1.71
CA LEU A 140 -3.03 18.10 -2.52
C LEU A 140 -4.54 18.34 -2.39
N ARG A 141 -5.38 17.30 -2.28
CA ARG A 141 -6.83 17.45 -2.04
C ARG A 141 -7.16 18.09 -0.69
N GLU A 142 -6.25 17.97 0.28
CA GLU A 142 -6.41 18.64 1.58
C GLU A 142 -6.15 20.16 1.55
N GLY A 143 -5.79 20.73 0.40
CA GLY A 143 -5.64 22.17 0.19
C GLY A 143 -4.46 22.81 0.92
N PRO A 144 -3.24 22.26 0.86
CA PRO A 144 -2.08 22.96 1.42
C PRO A 144 -1.81 24.29 0.67
N GLU A 145 -1.24 25.29 1.35
CA GLU A 145 -0.72 26.49 0.70
C GLU A 145 0.37 26.12 -0.31
N THR A 146 1.29 25.23 0.10
CA THR A 146 2.33 24.68 -0.76
C THR A 146 2.65 23.24 -0.37
N LEU A 147 2.96 22.42 -1.36
CA LEU A 147 3.52 21.07 -1.15
C LEU A 147 4.88 21.02 -1.87
N HIS A 148 5.95 20.99 -1.09
CA HIS A 148 7.31 20.79 -1.60
C HIS A 148 7.70 19.32 -1.46
N VAL A 149 8.21 18.74 -2.55
CA VAL A 149 8.74 17.38 -2.53
C VAL A 149 10.27 17.45 -2.65
N TRP A 150 10.97 16.92 -1.66
CA TRP A 150 12.42 16.81 -1.69
C TRP A 150 12.85 15.36 -1.81
N ASN A 151 13.79 15.04 -2.69
CA ASN A 151 14.36 13.72 -2.82
C ASN A 151 15.85 13.76 -3.16
N ARG A 152 16.61 12.77 -2.66
CA ARG A 152 18.05 12.65 -2.94
C ARG A 152 18.37 12.57 -4.44
N LYS A 153 17.49 12.00 -5.25
CA LYS A 153 17.56 12.00 -6.72
C LYS A 153 16.45 12.94 -7.22
N PRO A 154 16.77 14.20 -7.63
CA PRO A 154 15.76 15.20 -7.98
C PRO A 154 14.79 14.75 -9.07
N GLN A 155 15.29 14.00 -10.07
CA GLN A 155 14.50 13.48 -11.20
C GLN A 155 13.29 12.61 -10.79
N ARG A 156 13.25 12.15 -9.54
CA ARG A 156 12.11 11.40 -9.02
C ARG A 156 11.05 12.28 -8.37
N ALA A 157 11.36 13.55 -8.17
CA ALA A 157 10.45 14.52 -7.56
C ALA A 157 9.78 15.44 -8.61
N GLU A 158 10.17 15.31 -9.87
CA GLU A 158 9.56 15.94 -11.05
C GLU A 158 8.37 15.07 -11.55
#